data_87fdc5ed5ad74f0945d2fdf5eb1384cc
#
_entry.id   87fdc5ed5ad74f0945d2fdf5eb1384cc
#
_cell.length_a   1.000
_cell.length_b   1.000
_cell.length_c   1.000
_cell.angle_alpha   90.00
_cell.angle_beta   90.00
_cell.angle_gamma   90.00
#
_symmetry.space_group_name_H-M   'P 1'
#
loop_
_entity.id
_entity.type
_entity.pdbx_description
1 polymer ?
#
loop_
_entity_poly.entity_id
_entity_poly.type
_entity_poly.pdbx_seq_one_letter_code
_entity_poly.pdbx_strand_id
1 'polypeptide(L)'
;MPPAHPFDFDAVNSDGDKLKEECGIFGAVGVTDAANFVALGLHALQHRGQEAGGIVTHDPDHGFNSVRRFGYVRDNFTSQRLMETLPGPLGIGHVRYSTAGSKGAALRDVQPFFGEFSMGGAAIAPVSAGATRRTSGRSG
;
A
#
# COMPACT_ATOMS: atom_id res chain seq x y z
N MET A 1 -14.47 -17.00 -33.86
CA MET A 1 -14.55 -16.04 -32.75
C MET A 1 -14.13 -16.74 -31.49
N PRO A 2 -12.94 -16.36 -31.01
CA PRO A 2 -12.56 -16.92 -29.72
C PRO A 2 -13.60 -16.48 -28.67
N PRO A 3 -13.97 -17.35 -27.71
CA PRO A 3 -14.82 -16.95 -26.61
C PRO A 3 -14.16 -15.80 -25.83
N ALA A 4 -14.95 -14.78 -25.51
CA ALA A 4 -14.50 -13.68 -24.69
C ALA A 4 -13.93 -14.24 -23.37
N HIS A 5 -12.71 -13.83 -23.02
CA HIS A 5 -12.12 -14.20 -21.74
C HIS A 5 -13.03 -13.68 -20.62
N PRO A 6 -13.31 -14.47 -19.57
CA PRO A 6 -14.21 -14.02 -18.49
C PRO A 6 -13.72 -12.79 -17.74
N PHE A 7 -12.51 -12.33 -18.03
CA PHE A 7 -11.96 -11.06 -17.58
C PHE A 7 -11.49 -10.25 -18.79
N ASP A 8 -12.41 -9.55 -19.41
CA ASP A 8 -12.07 -8.55 -20.41
C ASP A 8 -11.77 -7.22 -19.66
N PHE A 9 -10.49 -6.99 -19.43
CA PHE A 9 -10.02 -5.74 -18.82
C PHE A 9 -10.36 -4.50 -19.66
N ASP A 10 -10.58 -4.67 -20.96
CA ASP A 10 -10.93 -3.58 -21.86
C ASP A 10 -12.41 -3.20 -21.77
N ALA A 11 -13.26 -4.11 -21.35
CA ALA A 11 -14.69 -3.83 -21.16
C ALA A 11 -14.98 -2.97 -19.92
N VAL A 12 -14.07 -2.97 -18.94
CA VAL A 12 -14.20 -2.15 -17.72
C VAL A 12 -13.81 -0.69 -17.97
N ASN A 13 -13.06 -0.42 -19.05
CA ASN A 13 -12.58 0.92 -19.39
C ASN A 13 -13.50 1.71 -20.34
N SER A 14 -14.64 1.15 -20.76
CA SER A 14 -15.48 1.80 -21.77
C SER A 14 -16.33 2.95 -21.25
N ASP A 15 -16.37 3.18 -19.94
CA ASP A 15 -17.33 4.15 -19.35
C ASP A 15 -16.66 5.36 -18.69
N GLY A 16 -15.51 5.76 -19.18
CA GLY A 16 -14.92 7.08 -18.85
C GLY A 16 -14.50 7.29 -17.39
N ASP A 17 -14.82 6.38 -16.51
CA ASP A 17 -14.39 6.38 -15.12
C ASP A 17 -13.01 5.73 -15.03
N LYS A 18 -11.99 6.56 -15.23
CA LYS A 18 -10.62 6.14 -14.93
C LYS A 18 -10.59 5.78 -13.44
N LEU A 19 -10.54 4.50 -13.13
CA LEU A 19 -10.14 4.03 -11.82
C LEU A 19 -8.78 4.66 -11.52
N LYS A 20 -8.80 5.78 -10.82
CA LYS A 20 -7.59 6.35 -10.24
C LYS A 20 -7.20 5.40 -9.13
N GLU A 21 -6.25 4.54 -9.41
CA GLU A 21 -5.62 3.74 -8.37
C GLU A 21 -4.95 4.71 -7.40
N GLU A 22 -5.61 4.97 -6.30
CA GLU A 22 -5.14 5.89 -5.27
C GLU A 22 -4.17 5.23 -4.31
N CYS A 23 -4.11 3.90 -4.29
CA CYS A 23 -3.28 3.14 -3.36
C CYS A 23 -2.94 1.75 -3.92
N GLY A 24 -1.75 1.25 -3.58
CA GLY A 24 -1.35 -0.13 -3.82
C GLY A 24 -0.95 -0.81 -2.51
N ILE A 25 -1.38 -2.05 -2.32
CA ILE A 25 -1.02 -2.86 -1.16
C ILE A 25 -0.39 -4.17 -1.62
N PHE A 26 0.67 -4.58 -0.95
CA PHE A 26 1.30 -5.88 -1.15
C PHE A 26 1.68 -6.51 0.18
N GLY A 27 1.42 -7.80 0.33
CA GLY A 27 1.75 -8.56 1.53
C GLY A 27 2.52 -9.84 1.20
N ALA A 28 3.37 -10.26 2.14
CA ALA A 28 4.12 -11.51 2.06
C ALA A 28 4.07 -12.21 3.43
N VAL A 29 3.84 -13.51 3.43
CA VAL A 29 3.72 -14.35 4.63
C VAL A 29 4.49 -15.65 4.45
N GLY A 30 5.23 -16.04 5.48
CA GLY A 30 5.92 -17.32 5.49
C GLY A 30 7.16 -17.38 4.58
N VAL A 31 7.78 -16.25 4.31
CA VAL A 31 9.00 -16.13 3.50
C VAL A 31 10.15 -15.63 4.36
N THR A 32 11.37 -15.99 4.03
CA THR A 32 12.56 -15.66 4.85
C THR A 32 12.77 -14.17 4.96
N ASP A 33 12.60 -13.43 3.87
CA ASP A 33 12.81 -11.99 3.80
C ASP A 33 11.55 -11.28 3.27
N ALA A 34 10.51 -11.22 4.09
CA ALA A 34 9.24 -10.63 3.70
C ALA A 34 9.38 -9.18 3.19
N ALA A 35 10.26 -8.38 3.82
CA ALA A 35 10.50 -7.00 3.41
C ALA A 35 10.97 -6.87 1.96
N ASN A 36 11.85 -7.75 1.50
CA ASN A 36 12.32 -7.76 0.11
C ASN A 36 11.19 -8.08 -0.87
N PHE A 37 10.37 -9.08 -0.56
CA PHE A 37 9.20 -9.41 -1.39
C PHE A 37 8.19 -8.27 -1.42
N VAL A 38 7.95 -7.65 -0.29
CA VAL A 38 7.04 -6.50 -0.20
C VAL A 38 7.58 -5.33 -1.00
N ALA A 39 8.86 -4.99 -0.88
CA ALA A 39 9.48 -3.93 -1.65
C ALA A 39 9.38 -4.17 -3.17
N LEU A 40 9.62 -5.41 -3.62
CA LEU A 40 9.47 -5.80 -5.02
C LEU A 40 7.99 -5.68 -5.48
N GLY A 41 7.06 -6.13 -4.66
CA GLY A 41 5.64 -6.01 -4.95
C GLY A 41 5.16 -4.56 -5.03
N LEU A 42 5.61 -3.71 -4.12
CA LEU A 42 5.33 -2.28 -4.16
C LEU A 42 5.96 -1.60 -5.38
N HIS A 43 7.16 -2.02 -5.76
CA HIS A 43 7.80 -1.53 -6.98
C HIS A 43 6.98 -1.88 -8.23
N ALA A 44 6.43 -3.09 -8.29
CA ALA A 44 5.55 -3.50 -9.38
C ALA A 44 4.23 -2.71 -9.42
N LEU A 45 3.73 -2.29 -8.26
CA LEU A 45 2.53 -1.45 -8.13
C LEU A 45 2.82 0.05 -8.28
N GLN A 46 4.10 0.42 -8.38
CA GLN A 46 4.51 1.81 -8.50
C GLN A 46 4.14 2.36 -9.87
N HIS A 47 3.38 3.45 -9.88
CA HIS A 47 3.01 4.21 -11.06
C HIS A 47 3.43 5.68 -10.90
N ARG A 48 3.34 6.42 -11.99
CA ARG A 48 3.59 7.85 -11.97
C ARG A 48 2.63 8.56 -11.00
N GLY A 49 3.17 9.42 -10.12
CA GLY A 49 2.40 10.16 -9.12
C GLY A 49 2.39 9.52 -7.72
N GLN A 50 3.14 8.45 -7.51
CA GLN A 50 3.36 7.89 -6.18
C GLN A 50 4.08 8.91 -5.29
N GLU A 51 3.49 9.19 -4.12
CA GLU A 51 3.95 10.22 -3.19
C GLU A 51 4.72 9.66 -2.01
N ALA A 52 4.31 8.52 -1.50
CA ALA A 52 4.88 7.92 -0.31
C ALA A 52 4.69 6.40 -0.30
N GLY A 53 5.50 5.73 0.47
CA GLY A 53 5.39 4.30 0.71
C GLY A 53 5.79 3.91 2.12
N GLY A 54 5.27 2.80 2.58
CA GLY A 54 5.61 2.24 3.88
C GLY A 54 5.63 0.72 3.85
N ILE A 55 6.45 0.15 4.70
CA ILE A 55 6.53 -1.29 4.94
C ILE A 55 6.50 -1.52 6.43
N VAL A 56 5.69 -2.47 6.87
CA VAL A 56 5.68 -3.01 8.23
C VAL A 56 5.99 -4.50 8.14
N THR A 57 6.92 -4.95 8.97
CA THR A 57 7.22 -6.37 9.12
C THR A 57 7.00 -6.84 10.55
N HIS A 58 6.80 -8.11 10.73
CA HIS A 58 6.75 -8.76 12.03
C HIS A 58 7.73 -9.92 12.09
N ASP A 59 8.53 -9.91 13.14
CA ASP A 59 9.45 -10.97 13.50
C ASP A 59 9.09 -11.50 14.88
N PRO A 60 9.07 -12.83 15.09
CA PRO A 60 8.75 -13.40 16.41
C PRO A 60 9.66 -12.92 17.54
N ASP A 61 10.92 -12.62 17.23
CA ASP A 61 11.93 -12.21 18.22
C ASP A 61 12.04 -10.67 18.37
N HIS A 62 11.75 -9.93 17.29
CA HIS A 62 11.95 -8.46 17.23
C HIS A 62 10.64 -7.65 17.13
N GLY A 63 9.48 -8.33 17.09
CA GLY A 63 8.19 -7.69 17.01
C GLY A 63 7.93 -6.96 15.69
N PHE A 64 7.18 -5.88 15.75
CA PHE A 64 6.88 -5.04 14.60
C PHE A 64 7.99 -4.04 14.31
N ASN A 65 8.35 -3.94 13.06
CA ASN A 65 9.28 -2.94 12.55
C ASN A 65 8.66 -2.23 11.35
N SER A 66 8.87 -0.94 11.23
CA SER A 66 8.30 -0.17 10.13
C SER A 66 9.25 0.87 9.57
N VAL A 67 9.13 1.09 8.27
CA VAL A 67 9.81 2.18 7.58
C VAL A 67 8.79 2.88 6.69
N ARG A 68 8.79 4.21 6.75
CA ARG A 68 7.95 5.08 5.92
C ARG A 68 8.82 6.11 5.24
N ARG A 69 8.57 6.36 3.96
CA ARG A 69 9.33 7.31 3.15
C ARG A 69 8.42 8.07 2.21
N PHE A 70 8.72 9.33 2.01
CA PHE A 70 8.21 10.08 0.87
C PHE A 70 8.99 9.74 -0.39
N GLY A 71 8.35 9.87 -1.54
CA GLY A 71 8.95 9.60 -2.84
C GLY A 71 8.74 8.18 -3.34
N TYR A 72 9.46 7.82 -4.39
CA TYR A 72 9.29 6.54 -5.07
C TYR A 72 9.88 5.36 -4.31
N VAL A 73 9.22 4.22 -4.42
CA VAL A 73 9.69 2.94 -3.86
C VAL A 73 11.09 2.59 -4.38
N ARG A 74 11.32 2.76 -5.69
CA ARG A 74 12.61 2.47 -6.33
C ARG A 74 13.78 3.27 -5.74
N ASP A 75 13.51 4.44 -5.18
CA ASP A 75 14.55 5.31 -4.62
C ASP A 75 14.76 5.09 -3.11
N ASN A 76 13.72 4.61 -2.43
CA ASN A 76 13.67 4.56 -0.98
C ASN A 76 13.74 3.16 -0.37
N PHE A 77 13.40 2.11 -1.13
CA PHE A 77 13.31 0.74 -0.62
C PHE A 77 14.23 -0.22 -1.39
N THR A 78 15.37 0.25 -1.87
CA THR A 78 16.35 -0.55 -2.61
C THR A 78 17.61 -0.86 -1.80
N SER A 79 17.81 -0.20 -0.67
CA SER A 79 18.98 -0.39 0.17
C SER A 79 18.86 -1.66 1.00
N GLN A 80 19.85 -2.54 0.89
CA GLN A 80 19.95 -3.74 1.73
C GLN A 80 19.99 -3.36 3.22
N ARG A 81 20.69 -2.29 3.57
CA ARG A 81 20.77 -1.78 4.94
C ARG A 81 19.40 -1.43 5.51
N LEU A 82 18.52 -0.85 4.67
CA LEU A 82 17.15 -0.55 5.06
C LEU A 82 16.35 -1.83 5.27
N MET A 83 16.49 -2.83 4.39
CA MET A 83 15.80 -4.11 4.51
C MET A 83 16.21 -4.87 5.78
N GLU A 84 17.43 -4.73 6.23
CA GLU A 84 17.90 -5.32 7.50
C GLU A 84 17.22 -4.74 8.73
N THR A 85 16.66 -3.54 8.64
CA THR A 85 15.83 -2.94 9.72
C THR A 85 14.40 -3.49 9.76
N LEU A 86 14.02 -4.31 8.79
CA LEU A 86 12.70 -4.87 8.61
C LEU A 86 12.75 -6.40 8.62
N PRO A 87 13.14 -7.03 9.76
CA PRO A 87 13.24 -8.47 9.84
C PRO A 87 11.86 -9.13 9.90
N GLY A 88 11.83 -10.41 9.53
CA GLY A 88 10.71 -11.30 9.79
C GLY A 88 10.07 -11.90 8.56
N PRO A 89 9.29 -12.98 8.78
CA PRO A 89 8.64 -13.76 7.73
C PRO A 89 7.28 -13.21 7.30
N LEU A 90 6.83 -12.15 7.92
CA LEU A 90 5.56 -11.47 7.64
C LEU A 90 5.81 -10.01 7.31
N GLY A 91 5.24 -9.53 6.23
CA GLY A 91 5.32 -8.12 5.87
C GLY A 91 4.12 -7.64 5.08
N ILE A 92 3.80 -6.38 5.24
CA ILE A 92 2.78 -5.67 4.47
C ILE A 92 3.32 -4.30 4.07
N GLY A 93 3.05 -3.91 2.85
CA GLY A 93 3.46 -2.61 2.31
C GLY A 93 2.31 -1.87 1.65
N HIS A 94 2.47 -0.58 1.59
CA HIS A 94 1.49 0.33 1.00
C HIS A 94 2.19 1.43 0.22
N VAL A 95 1.68 1.75 -0.96
CA VAL A 95 2.07 2.93 -1.73
C VAL A 95 0.88 3.87 -1.83
N ARG A 96 1.13 5.14 -1.58
CA ARG A 96 0.16 6.21 -1.64
C ARG A 96 0.40 7.06 -2.88
N TYR A 97 -0.68 7.37 -3.58
CA TYR A 97 -0.68 8.33 -4.67
C TYR A 97 -1.24 9.65 -4.20
N SER A 98 -0.67 10.75 -4.71
CA SER A 98 -1.19 12.07 -4.39
C SER A 98 -2.56 12.27 -5.04
N THR A 99 -3.54 12.55 -4.22
CA THR A 99 -4.86 13.00 -4.64
C THR A 99 -4.94 14.52 -4.54
N ALA A 100 -5.69 15.15 -5.42
CA ALA A 100 -5.95 16.58 -5.34
C ALA A 100 -6.58 16.91 -3.98
N GLY A 101 -5.84 17.64 -3.12
CA GLY A 101 -6.28 17.96 -1.76
C GLY A 101 -5.46 17.37 -0.62
N SER A 102 -4.49 16.48 -0.89
CA SER A 102 -3.63 15.89 0.14
C SER A 102 -2.39 16.74 0.48
N LYS A 103 -2.47 18.05 0.30
CA LYS A 103 -1.40 18.96 0.69
C LYS A 103 -1.21 18.92 2.22
N GLY A 104 -0.03 18.50 2.66
CA GLY A 104 0.35 18.51 4.07
C GLY A 104 0.24 17.18 4.81
N ALA A 105 0.14 16.04 4.10
CA ALA A 105 0.25 14.73 4.72
C ALA A 105 1.60 14.60 5.44
N ALA A 106 1.55 14.29 6.74
CA ALA A 106 2.75 14.01 7.50
C ALA A 106 3.24 12.59 7.25
N LEU A 107 4.54 12.34 7.44
CA LEU A 107 5.11 10.99 7.29
C LEU A 107 4.44 9.96 8.21
N ARG A 108 3.94 10.39 9.37
CA ARG A 108 3.17 9.56 10.31
C ARG A 108 1.86 9.02 9.73
N ASP A 109 1.33 9.69 8.71
CA ASP A 109 0.08 9.32 8.06
C ASP A 109 0.29 8.30 6.92
N VAL A 110 1.54 7.97 6.62
CA VAL A 110 1.90 6.97 5.62
C VAL A 110 1.67 5.57 6.20
N GLN A 111 0.90 4.78 5.49
CA GLN A 111 0.56 3.41 5.87
C GLN A 111 1.69 2.42 5.49
N PRO A 112 1.72 1.21 6.06
CA PRO A 112 0.78 0.62 7.02
C PRO A 112 0.91 1.18 8.44
N PHE A 113 -0.17 1.06 9.21
CA PHE A 113 -0.15 1.33 10.66
C PHE A 113 -0.07 0.00 11.43
N PHE A 114 0.51 0.04 12.59
CA PHE A 114 0.54 -1.13 13.48
C PHE A 114 0.34 -0.73 14.95
N GLY A 115 -0.12 -1.68 15.73
CA GLY A 115 -0.28 -1.53 17.17
C GLY A 115 -0.09 -2.86 17.88
N GLU A 116 0.41 -2.80 19.09
CA GLU A 116 0.54 -3.95 19.97
C GLU A 116 -0.52 -3.87 21.07
N PHE A 117 -1.19 -4.98 21.31
CA PHE A 117 -2.22 -5.15 22.30
C PHE A 117 -1.83 -6.27 23.26
N SER A 118 -2.47 -6.37 24.41
CA SER A 118 -2.21 -7.45 25.38
C SER A 118 -2.44 -8.85 24.82
N MET A 119 -3.25 -8.99 23.80
CA MET A 119 -3.56 -10.27 23.14
C MET A 119 -2.74 -10.52 21.88
N GLY A 120 -1.85 -9.61 21.49
CA GLY A 120 -1.06 -9.67 20.26
C GLY A 120 -1.03 -8.33 19.53
N GLY A 121 -0.37 -8.30 18.39
CA GLY A 121 -0.26 -7.10 17.55
C GLY A 121 -1.03 -7.21 16.25
N ALA A 122 -1.33 -6.08 15.65
CA ALA A 122 -1.94 -6.00 14.34
C ALA A 122 -1.31 -4.90 13.48
N ALA A 123 -1.17 -5.16 12.20
CA ALA A 123 -0.81 -4.16 11.21
C ALA A 123 -1.91 -4.06 10.15
N ILE A 124 -2.24 -2.85 9.77
CA ILE A 124 -3.30 -2.57 8.80
C ILE A 124 -2.83 -1.58 7.73
N ALA A 125 -3.24 -1.84 6.51
CA ALA A 125 -3.05 -0.95 5.38
C ALA A 125 -4.40 -0.80 4.66
N PRO A 126 -5.28 0.07 5.16
CA PRO A 126 -6.59 0.25 4.54
C PRO A 126 -6.44 0.84 3.13
N VAL A 127 -7.19 0.30 2.20
CA VAL A 127 -7.42 0.91 0.89
C VAL A 127 -8.52 1.94 1.10
N SER A 128 -8.24 3.22 0.87
CA SER A 128 -9.30 4.19 0.74
C SER A 128 -9.98 3.94 -0.61
N ALA A 129 -11.10 3.23 -0.60
CA ALA A 129 -12.07 3.34 -1.68
C ALA A 129 -12.41 4.83 -1.79
N GLY A 130 -12.22 5.40 -2.98
CA GLY A 130 -12.41 6.83 -3.23
C GLY A 130 -13.65 7.33 -2.51
N ALA A 131 -13.52 8.42 -1.78
CA ALA A 131 -14.58 8.94 -0.94
C ALA A 131 -15.88 8.99 -1.73
N THR A 132 -16.79 8.10 -1.40
CA THR A 132 -18.18 8.21 -1.87
C THR A 132 -18.70 9.48 -1.22
N ARG A 133 -18.65 10.57 -1.97
CA ARG A 133 -19.28 11.82 -1.57
C ARG A 133 -20.76 11.50 -1.38
N ARG A 134 -21.16 11.31 -0.15
CA ARG A 134 -22.58 11.37 0.18
C ARG A 134 -23.03 12.78 -0.14
N THR A 135 -23.62 12.94 -1.28
CA THR A 135 -24.49 14.08 -1.52
C THR A 135 -25.66 13.90 -0.59
N SER A 136 -25.61 14.54 0.55
CA SER A 136 -26.80 14.73 1.35
C SER A 136 -27.74 15.60 0.52
N GLY A 137 -28.69 14.96 -0.17
CA GLY A 137 -29.81 15.63 -0.76
C GLY A 137 -30.57 16.35 0.35
N ARG A 138 -30.41 17.65 0.44
CA ARG A 138 -31.35 18.48 1.16
C ARG A 138 -32.62 18.47 0.33
N SER A 139 -33.57 17.69 0.76
CA SER A 139 -34.96 17.89 0.39
C SER A 139 -35.43 19.15 1.12
N GLY A 140 -35.65 20.21 0.34
CA GLY A 140 -36.39 21.39 0.77
C GLY A 140 -37.85 21.11 0.72
#